data_0c7ca5ab8c98713d753dbfb05b2f9c69
#
_entry.id   0c7ca5ab8c98713d753dbfb05b2f9c69
#
_cell.length_a   1.000
_cell.length_b   1.000
_cell.length_c   1.000
_cell.angle_alpha   90.00
_cell.angle_beta   90.00
_cell.angle_gamma   90.00
#
_symmetry.space_group_name_H-M   'P 1'
#
loop_
_entity.id
_entity.type
_entity.pdbx_description
1 polymer ?
#
loop_
_entity_poly.entity_id
_entity_poly.type
_entity_poly.pdbx_seq_one_letter_code
_entity_poly.pdbx_strand_id
1 'polypeptide(L)'
;MIKKDFFTLVVLILLCTSCAVSNKNYNPNKKFSRQELQQDYSLLRNILEKKHPALYWYTPKDSMNYYFDSLYNNIADSMTELQFGWQVLAPLTQKIHCGHTSFGMSKQWNKYIKDKTIPSFPLHLKVWGDTMVVVGNLNRKDSIIKNGTLITSINSIRNHEMVKQLFQYLPLDGYADNVNYIRISSNFPYYHRNVFGIYKNYRVGYIDSLGIEKTTLLPYFNPTPDTSYKKNKPWPIAKIPRRIIKKERRKSYRSMEIDSTNTATISLNTFTNGGGRHLRSFIKHSFKSIRQQQVKDLILDLRSNGGGDINISVLLTKYLRNTSFKVADTAYAVAKSFGPYSRYIKQGLFSNIGLLFVTKKKKDGAFHFGYWERHWFHPKTNNHFDGKIYVLTNGPTFSASTLFCNAVKGQSNVNLVGEETGGGWYGNSGLLIPDITLPETKLRVRLPFFKIVQFNHVAKNGRGVWPDIFIPPTVEGVRKGIDRKMEIVKRIIKENNTAN
;
A
#
# COMPACT_ATOMS: atom_id res chain seq x y z
N MET A 1 2.78 46.75 -19.03
CA MET A 1 1.84 45.66 -19.33
C MET A 1 2.50 44.51 -20.08
N ILE A 2 3.24 44.71 -21.15
CA ILE A 2 3.83 43.67 -22.04
C ILE A 2 4.78 42.65 -21.34
N LYS A 3 5.53 43.03 -20.29
CA LYS A 3 6.43 42.11 -19.55
C LYS A 3 5.72 41.07 -18.67
N LYS A 4 4.52 41.39 -18.17
CA LYS A 4 3.76 40.47 -17.30
C LYS A 4 3.07 39.35 -18.11
N ASP A 5 2.56 39.72 -19.28
CA ASP A 5 1.89 38.78 -20.19
C ASP A 5 2.89 37.82 -20.84
N PHE A 6 4.07 38.29 -21.17
CA PHE A 6 5.16 37.46 -21.70
C PHE A 6 5.63 36.42 -20.67
N PHE A 7 5.79 36.79 -19.41
CA PHE A 7 6.15 35.84 -18.34
C PHE A 7 5.05 34.80 -18.11
N THR A 8 3.78 35.21 -18.16
CA THR A 8 2.64 34.32 -18.04
C THR A 8 2.56 33.34 -19.21
N LEU A 9 2.84 33.80 -20.43
CA LEU A 9 2.88 32.96 -21.64
C LEU A 9 4.01 31.93 -21.58
N VAL A 10 5.20 32.32 -21.13
CA VAL A 10 6.36 31.43 -20.97
C VAL A 10 6.07 30.36 -19.89
N VAL A 11 5.44 30.73 -18.78
CA VAL A 11 4.99 29.78 -17.74
C VAL A 11 3.92 28.83 -18.26
N LEU A 12 2.97 29.32 -19.07
CA LEU A 12 1.96 28.46 -19.72
C LEU A 12 2.58 27.47 -20.72
N ILE A 13 3.52 27.90 -21.53
CA ILE A 13 4.24 27.05 -22.50
C ILE A 13 5.07 25.97 -21.78
N LEU A 14 5.71 26.30 -20.66
CA LEU A 14 6.45 25.34 -19.83
C LEU A 14 5.53 24.32 -19.14
N LEU A 15 4.24 24.65 -18.92
CA LEU A 15 3.25 23.74 -18.38
C LEU A 15 2.68 22.75 -19.44
N CYS A 16 2.81 23.08 -20.72
CA CYS A 16 2.27 22.25 -21.82
C CYS A 16 3.23 21.16 -22.31
N THR A 17 4.48 21.10 -21.88
CA THR A 17 5.39 19.99 -22.21
C THR A 17 5.10 18.73 -21.36
N SER A 18 3.86 18.28 -21.38
CA SER A 18 3.52 16.93 -20.99
C SER A 18 4.02 15.98 -22.07
N CYS A 19 5.20 15.38 -21.89
CA CYS A 19 5.68 14.31 -22.76
C CYS A 19 4.65 13.18 -22.76
N ALA A 20 3.82 13.12 -23.78
CA ALA A 20 2.92 11.99 -24.00
C ALA A 20 3.78 10.73 -24.19
N VAL A 21 3.63 9.75 -23.29
CA VAL A 21 4.34 8.47 -23.39
C VAL A 21 3.81 7.74 -24.63
N SER A 22 4.63 7.67 -25.68
CA SER A 22 4.30 6.91 -26.89
C SER A 22 4.56 5.41 -26.67
N ASN A 23 3.62 4.57 -27.12
CA ASN A 23 3.79 3.11 -27.12
C ASN A 23 4.10 2.54 -28.51
N LYS A 24 4.17 3.38 -29.54
CA LYS A 24 4.26 2.87 -30.92
C LYS A 24 5.46 1.92 -31.13
N ASN A 25 6.53 2.06 -30.36
CA ASN A 25 7.77 1.27 -30.50
C ASN A 25 8.20 0.59 -29.18
N TYR A 26 7.29 0.41 -28.21
CA TYR A 26 7.67 -0.27 -26.96
C TYR A 26 7.76 -1.79 -27.16
N ASN A 27 8.95 -2.36 -26.91
CA ASN A 27 9.20 -3.79 -26.96
C ASN A 27 9.42 -4.33 -25.52
N PRO A 28 8.48 -5.15 -24.98
CA PRO A 28 8.61 -5.73 -23.65
C PRO A 28 9.76 -6.75 -23.53
N ASN A 29 10.22 -7.27 -24.67
CA ASN A 29 11.32 -8.24 -24.75
C ASN A 29 12.67 -7.57 -25.04
N LYS A 30 12.71 -6.22 -25.08
CA LYS A 30 13.98 -5.49 -25.20
C LYS A 30 14.89 -5.94 -24.06
N LYS A 31 16.08 -6.38 -24.39
CA LYS A 31 17.12 -6.70 -23.43
C LYS A 31 18.07 -5.52 -23.29
N PHE A 32 18.52 -5.29 -22.09
CA PHE A 32 19.53 -4.30 -21.72
C PHE A 32 20.83 -5.05 -21.44
N SER A 33 21.94 -4.48 -21.87
CA SER A 33 23.27 -5.03 -21.57
C SER A 33 23.57 -4.94 -20.07
N ARG A 34 24.49 -5.76 -19.59
CA ARG A 34 24.97 -5.72 -18.21
C ARG A 34 25.46 -4.31 -17.82
N GLN A 35 26.15 -3.64 -18.72
CA GLN A 35 26.65 -2.28 -18.49
C GLN A 35 25.52 -1.26 -18.26
N GLU A 36 24.47 -1.26 -19.09
CA GLU A 36 23.29 -0.40 -18.92
C GLU A 36 22.61 -0.66 -17.58
N LEU A 37 22.42 -1.94 -17.21
CA LEU A 37 21.80 -2.34 -15.94
C LEU A 37 22.63 -1.95 -14.73
N GLN A 38 23.95 -2.10 -14.80
CA GLN A 38 24.89 -1.71 -13.76
C GLN A 38 24.98 -0.18 -13.60
N GLN A 39 24.83 0.59 -14.66
CA GLN A 39 24.71 2.06 -14.60
C GLN A 39 23.45 2.48 -13.85
N ASP A 40 22.30 1.91 -14.20
CA ASP A 40 21.01 2.15 -13.49
C ASP A 40 21.12 1.77 -12.01
N TYR A 41 21.70 0.61 -11.71
CA TYR A 41 21.86 0.11 -10.35
C TYR A 41 22.80 1.00 -9.52
N SER A 42 23.95 1.38 -10.06
CA SER A 42 24.93 2.22 -9.37
C SER A 42 24.39 3.62 -9.09
N LEU A 43 23.61 4.19 -10.04
CA LEU A 43 22.90 5.44 -9.82
C LEU A 43 21.89 5.29 -8.67
N LEU A 44 21.09 4.21 -8.67
CA LEU A 44 20.12 3.96 -7.62
C LEU A 44 20.77 3.80 -6.24
N ARG A 45 21.85 3.00 -6.13
CA ARG A 45 22.64 2.86 -4.90
C ARG A 45 23.10 4.22 -4.39
N ASN A 46 23.73 5.03 -5.24
CA ASN A 46 24.20 6.37 -4.88
C ASN A 46 23.06 7.28 -4.37
N ILE A 47 21.88 7.20 -4.98
CA ILE A 47 20.72 7.99 -4.54
C ILE A 47 20.24 7.49 -3.18
N LEU A 48 20.11 6.17 -2.99
CA LEU A 48 19.67 5.58 -1.73
C LEU A 48 20.63 5.94 -0.58
N GLU A 49 21.93 5.77 -0.77
CA GLU A 49 22.95 6.09 0.24
C GLU A 49 22.92 7.57 0.65
N LYS A 50 22.71 8.49 -0.31
CA LYS A 50 22.78 9.95 -0.06
C LYS A 50 21.46 10.59 0.32
N LYS A 51 20.31 9.94 0.06
CA LYS A 51 18.99 10.59 0.17
C LYS A 51 17.97 9.81 0.96
N HIS A 52 18.15 8.49 1.17
CA HIS A 52 17.18 7.69 1.90
C HIS A 52 17.40 7.80 3.41
N PRO A 53 16.48 8.41 4.19
CA PRO A 53 16.73 8.73 5.60
C PRO A 53 16.67 7.50 6.55
N ALA A 54 16.18 6.38 6.06
CA ALA A 54 16.02 5.15 6.83
C ALA A 54 16.69 3.93 6.15
N LEU A 55 17.69 4.15 5.30
CA LEU A 55 18.37 3.08 4.57
C LEU A 55 18.97 2.03 5.52
N TYR A 56 19.51 2.48 6.64
CA TYR A 56 20.16 1.64 7.65
C TYR A 56 19.34 1.53 8.95
N TRP A 57 18.04 1.72 8.88
CA TRP A 57 17.21 1.77 10.08
C TRP A 57 16.97 0.39 10.71
N TYR A 58 16.73 -0.61 9.86
CA TYR A 58 16.52 -2.00 10.24
C TYR A 58 17.59 -2.95 9.72
N THR A 59 18.26 -2.60 8.63
CA THR A 59 19.36 -3.34 8.07
C THR A 59 20.67 -2.59 8.35
N PRO A 60 21.61 -3.15 9.13
CA PRO A 60 22.92 -2.54 9.39
C PRO A 60 23.66 -2.18 8.09
N LYS A 61 24.53 -1.17 8.17
CA LYS A 61 25.23 -0.65 7.00
C LYS A 61 26.05 -1.71 6.28
N ASP A 62 26.77 -2.56 7.03
CA ASP A 62 27.63 -3.60 6.45
C ASP A 62 26.80 -4.68 5.74
N SER A 63 25.67 -5.08 6.35
CA SER A 63 24.72 -5.99 5.70
C SER A 63 24.13 -5.37 4.45
N MET A 64 23.78 -4.08 4.49
CA MET A 64 23.24 -3.40 3.32
C MET A 64 24.27 -3.27 2.19
N ASN A 65 25.53 -2.98 2.52
CA ASN A 65 26.63 -2.97 1.57
C ASN A 65 26.82 -4.35 0.93
N TYR A 66 26.82 -5.42 1.72
CA TYR A 66 26.86 -6.78 1.21
C TYR A 66 25.72 -7.06 0.21
N TYR A 67 24.49 -6.66 0.53
CA TYR A 67 23.37 -6.82 -0.40
C TYR A 67 23.52 -5.98 -1.66
N PHE A 68 24.02 -4.75 -1.55
CA PHE A 68 24.32 -3.92 -2.73
C PHE A 68 25.34 -4.61 -3.63
N ASP A 69 26.45 -5.09 -3.09
CA ASP A 69 27.52 -5.68 -3.86
C ASP A 69 27.10 -7.05 -4.45
N SER A 70 26.42 -7.88 -3.66
CA SER A 70 25.92 -9.17 -4.11
C SER A 70 24.94 -9.03 -5.28
N LEU A 71 23.93 -8.14 -5.16
CA LEU A 71 22.96 -7.94 -6.24
C LEU A 71 23.60 -7.31 -7.49
N TYR A 72 24.57 -6.41 -7.34
CA TYR A 72 25.32 -5.82 -8.45
C TYR A 72 26.10 -6.89 -9.23
N ASN A 73 26.81 -7.75 -8.52
CA ASN A 73 27.63 -8.80 -9.12
C ASN A 73 26.79 -9.88 -9.83
N ASN A 74 25.55 -10.12 -9.35
CA ASN A 74 24.61 -11.07 -9.91
C ASN A 74 23.75 -10.52 -11.06
N ILE A 75 23.99 -9.29 -11.53
CA ILE A 75 23.32 -8.77 -12.73
C ILE A 75 23.79 -9.59 -13.93
N ALA A 76 22.85 -10.25 -14.61
CA ALA A 76 23.13 -11.07 -15.79
C ALA A 76 23.54 -10.19 -16.99
N ASP A 77 24.23 -10.78 -17.95
CA ASP A 77 24.76 -10.07 -19.13
C ASP A 77 23.65 -9.45 -20.01
N SER A 78 22.44 -9.96 -19.90
CA SER A 78 21.33 -9.48 -20.69
C SER A 78 20.00 -9.75 -19.96
N MET A 79 19.27 -8.69 -19.56
CA MET A 79 17.98 -8.80 -18.88
C MET A 79 16.93 -7.88 -19.53
N THR A 80 15.67 -8.32 -19.52
CA THR A 80 14.54 -7.44 -19.85
C THR A 80 14.24 -6.51 -18.68
N GLU A 81 13.45 -5.45 -18.92
CA GLU A 81 12.94 -4.56 -17.88
C GLU A 81 12.25 -5.33 -16.74
N LEU A 82 11.43 -6.34 -17.08
CA LEU A 82 10.72 -7.17 -16.11
C LEU A 82 11.68 -8.01 -15.26
N GLN A 83 12.67 -8.64 -15.88
CA GLN A 83 13.68 -9.45 -15.19
C GLN A 83 14.50 -8.60 -14.22
N PHE A 84 15.03 -7.46 -14.68
CA PHE A 84 15.82 -6.59 -13.82
C PHE A 84 14.99 -6.04 -12.64
N GLY A 85 13.74 -5.64 -12.90
CA GLY A 85 12.83 -5.19 -11.84
C GLY A 85 12.59 -6.27 -10.77
N TRP A 86 12.25 -7.49 -11.18
CA TRP A 86 11.90 -8.55 -10.23
C TRP A 86 13.10 -9.28 -9.63
N GLN A 87 14.15 -9.54 -10.40
CA GLN A 87 15.29 -10.33 -9.91
C GLN A 87 16.34 -9.49 -9.17
N VAL A 88 16.39 -8.17 -9.41
CA VAL A 88 17.38 -7.28 -8.81
C VAL A 88 16.74 -6.20 -7.91
N LEU A 89 15.82 -5.41 -8.46
CA LEU A 89 15.30 -4.24 -7.72
C LEU A 89 14.28 -4.62 -6.64
N ALA A 90 13.46 -5.65 -6.84
CA ALA A 90 12.51 -6.11 -5.82
C ALA A 90 13.23 -6.64 -4.58
N PRO A 91 14.19 -7.58 -4.69
CA PRO A 91 15.00 -8.01 -3.55
C PRO A 91 15.74 -6.84 -2.89
N LEU A 92 16.37 -5.95 -3.66
CA LEU A 92 17.05 -4.79 -3.11
C LEU A 92 16.14 -3.93 -2.23
N THR A 93 14.96 -3.59 -2.74
CA THR A 93 14.02 -2.74 -1.99
C THR A 93 13.46 -3.43 -0.75
N GLN A 94 13.33 -4.76 -0.78
CA GLN A 94 12.93 -5.56 0.39
C GLN A 94 13.98 -5.49 1.50
N LYS A 95 15.29 -5.57 1.18
CA LYS A 95 16.37 -5.52 2.17
C LYS A 95 16.46 -4.20 2.95
N ILE A 96 15.85 -3.13 2.46
CA ILE A 96 15.81 -1.83 3.16
C ILE A 96 14.84 -1.85 4.35
N HIS A 97 13.86 -2.74 4.36
CA HIS A 97 12.79 -2.79 5.38
C HIS A 97 12.04 -1.45 5.53
N CYS A 98 11.76 -0.81 4.38
CA CYS A 98 10.95 0.40 4.29
C CYS A 98 9.79 0.18 3.31
N GLY A 99 8.57 0.11 3.82
CA GLY A 99 7.37 -0.17 3.01
C GLY A 99 7.02 0.92 1.99
N HIS A 100 7.62 2.11 2.13
CA HIS A 100 7.48 3.20 1.16
C HIS A 100 8.54 3.14 0.05
N THR A 101 9.57 2.28 0.18
CA THR A 101 10.60 2.08 -0.84
C THR A 101 10.25 0.84 -1.65
N SER A 102 9.89 1.02 -2.91
CA SER A 102 9.51 -0.08 -3.79
C SER A 102 9.85 0.23 -5.23
N PHE A 103 10.16 -0.78 -6.02
CA PHE A 103 10.30 -0.60 -7.46
C PHE A 103 8.93 -0.58 -8.15
N GLY A 104 8.89 0.00 -9.32
CA GLY A 104 7.74 -0.02 -10.22
C GLY A 104 8.19 -0.06 -11.68
N MET A 105 7.43 -0.75 -12.50
CA MET A 105 7.69 -0.86 -13.93
C MET A 105 7.65 0.52 -14.61
N SER A 106 8.29 0.66 -15.78
CA SER A 106 8.27 1.88 -16.56
C SER A 106 6.84 2.32 -16.91
N LYS A 107 6.68 3.59 -17.29
CA LYS A 107 5.36 4.08 -17.76
C LYS A 107 4.95 3.42 -19.07
N GLN A 108 5.94 3.08 -19.91
CA GLN A 108 5.70 2.36 -21.18
C GLN A 108 5.19 0.96 -20.92
N TRP A 109 5.82 0.20 -20.03
CA TRP A 109 5.33 -1.11 -19.59
C TRP A 109 3.89 -1.02 -19.08
N ASN A 110 3.63 -0.12 -18.12
CA ASN A 110 2.29 0.00 -17.54
C ASN A 110 1.21 0.34 -18.57
N LYS A 111 1.55 1.14 -19.59
CA LYS A 111 0.63 1.44 -20.68
C LYS A 111 0.47 0.25 -21.63
N TYR A 112 1.57 -0.49 -21.90
CA TYR A 112 1.56 -1.68 -22.75
C TYR A 112 0.70 -2.80 -22.17
N ILE A 113 0.81 -3.02 -20.84
CA ILE A 113 0.14 -4.12 -20.15
C ILE A 113 -1.34 -3.85 -19.82
N LYS A 114 -1.76 -2.57 -19.83
CA LYS A 114 -3.04 -2.11 -19.27
C LYS A 114 -4.26 -2.89 -19.80
N ASP A 115 -4.26 -3.19 -21.08
CA ASP A 115 -5.39 -3.84 -21.76
C ASP A 115 -5.05 -5.28 -22.17
N LYS A 116 -4.00 -5.87 -21.57
CA LYS A 116 -3.57 -7.24 -21.85
C LYS A 116 -3.84 -8.16 -20.69
N THR A 117 -4.41 -9.30 -20.99
CA THR A 117 -4.50 -10.41 -20.04
C THR A 117 -3.29 -11.32 -20.27
N ILE A 118 -2.55 -11.60 -19.19
CA ILE A 118 -1.32 -12.37 -19.27
C ILE A 118 -1.56 -13.77 -18.71
N PRO A 119 -1.02 -14.82 -19.33
CA PRO A 119 -1.04 -16.17 -18.78
C PRO A 119 -0.51 -16.20 -17.34
N SER A 120 -1.12 -17.02 -16.49
CA SER A 120 -0.79 -17.03 -15.07
C SER A 120 -1.18 -18.34 -14.38
N PHE A 121 -0.76 -18.49 -13.14
CA PHE A 121 -1.30 -19.49 -12.21
C PHE A 121 -2.83 -19.32 -12.11
N PRO A 122 -3.62 -20.40 -12.12
CA PRO A 122 -5.07 -20.31 -12.31
C PRO A 122 -5.87 -19.95 -11.06
N LEU A 123 -5.29 -20.03 -9.85
CA LEU A 123 -6.04 -19.83 -8.61
C LEU A 123 -5.75 -18.48 -7.97
N HIS A 124 -6.82 -17.81 -7.52
CA HIS A 124 -6.73 -16.73 -6.55
C HIS A 124 -6.79 -17.32 -5.14
N LEU A 125 -5.83 -16.98 -4.31
CA LEU A 125 -5.67 -17.53 -2.97
C LEU A 125 -5.76 -16.44 -1.90
N LYS A 126 -6.49 -16.70 -0.82
CA LYS A 126 -6.35 -15.98 0.43
C LYS A 126 -5.24 -16.64 1.24
N VAL A 127 -4.24 -15.83 1.66
CA VAL A 127 -3.01 -16.32 2.32
C VAL A 127 -2.87 -15.64 3.69
N TRP A 128 -2.57 -16.40 4.72
CA TRP A 128 -2.13 -15.94 6.04
C TRP A 128 -1.37 -17.05 6.76
N GLY A 129 -0.26 -16.71 7.41
CA GLY A 129 0.67 -17.74 7.92
C GLY A 129 1.01 -18.75 6.82
N ASP A 130 0.85 -20.02 7.13
CA ASP A 130 1.06 -21.13 6.19
C ASP A 130 -0.25 -21.59 5.51
N THR A 131 -1.34 -20.86 5.72
CA THR A 131 -2.66 -21.22 5.20
C THR A 131 -2.91 -20.55 3.85
N MET A 132 -3.32 -21.34 2.87
CA MET A 132 -3.76 -20.88 1.56
C MET A 132 -5.13 -21.44 1.23
N VAL A 133 -6.14 -20.58 1.04
CA VAL A 133 -7.52 -20.95 0.71
C VAL A 133 -7.90 -20.40 -0.64
N VAL A 134 -8.48 -21.20 -1.51
CA VAL A 134 -8.97 -20.77 -2.83
C VAL A 134 -10.15 -19.82 -2.66
N VAL A 135 -10.05 -18.63 -3.25
CA VAL A 135 -11.12 -17.63 -3.33
C VAL A 135 -11.60 -17.38 -4.76
N GLY A 136 -10.93 -17.97 -5.73
CA GLY A 136 -11.34 -17.95 -7.13
C GLY A 136 -10.50 -18.90 -7.97
N ASN A 137 -11.14 -19.54 -8.94
CA ASN A 137 -10.51 -20.40 -9.93
C ASN A 137 -10.81 -19.85 -11.33
N LEU A 138 -9.77 -19.43 -12.05
CA LEU A 138 -9.89 -18.90 -13.41
C LEU A 138 -10.26 -20.00 -14.43
N ASN A 139 -9.95 -21.28 -14.13
CA ASN A 139 -10.36 -22.44 -14.90
C ASN A 139 -11.76 -22.87 -14.46
N ARG A 140 -12.80 -22.21 -14.98
CA ARG A 140 -14.19 -22.42 -14.57
C ARG A 140 -14.72 -23.85 -14.79
N LYS A 141 -14.05 -24.64 -15.65
CA LYS A 141 -14.40 -26.04 -15.91
C LYS A 141 -13.76 -27.03 -14.93
N ASP A 142 -12.87 -26.56 -14.04
CA ASP A 142 -12.26 -27.42 -13.03
C ASP A 142 -13.32 -27.85 -12.00
N SER A 143 -13.48 -29.18 -11.89
CA SER A 143 -14.44 -29.78 -10.96
C SER A 143 -13.82 -30.12 -9.60
N ILE A 144 -12.50 -30.10 -9.47
CA ILE A 144 -11.75 -30.53 -8.28
C ILE A 144 -11.53 -29.38 -7.32
N ILE A 145 -10.89 -28.30 -7.79
CA ILE A 145 -10.49 -27.17 -6.94
C ILE A 145 -11.59 -26.11 -6.93
N LYS A 146 -12.38 -26.09 -5.85
CA LYS A 146 -13.47 -25.14 -5.62
C LYS A 146 -13.06 -24.01 -4.68
N ASN A 147 -13.85 -22.94 -4.64
CA ASN A 147 -13.70 -21.90 -3.61
C ASN A 147 -13.80 -22.55 -2.23
N GLY A 148 -12.91 -22.14 -1.32
CA GLY A 148 -12.82 -22.71 0.02
C GLY A 148 -11.90 -23.93 0.14
N THR A 149 -11.37 -24.49 -0.96
CA THR A 149 -10.38 -25.57 -0.91
C THR A 149 -9.09 -25.09 -0.28
N LEU A 150 -8.53 -25.87 0.64
CA LEU A 150 -7.20 -25.65 1.22
C LEU A 150 -6.13 -26.17 0.26
N ILE A 151 -5.17 -25.32 -0.07
CA ILE A 151 -3.99 -25.69 -0.86
C ILE A 151 -2.84 -25.97 0.12
N THR A 152 -2.05 -27.02 -0.15
CA THR A 152 -0.92 -27.43 0.69
C THR A 152 0.43 -27.22 0.01
N SER A 153 0.46 -27.27 -1.33
CA SER A 153 1.67 -27.09 -2.12
C SER A 153 1.38 -26.70 -3.56
N ILE A 154 2.32 -26.07 -4.23
CA ILE A 154 2.31 -25.80 -5.67
C ILE A 154 3.67 -26.20 -6.24
N ASN A 155 3.70 -27.09 -7.24
CA ASN A 155 4.93 -27.64 -7.83
C ASN A 155 5.91 -28.18 -6.76
N SER A 156 5.38 -28.91 -5.80
CA SER A 156 6.10 -29.50 -4.65
C SER A 156 6.66 -28.49 -3.63
N ILE A 157 6.48 -27.17 -3.83
CA ILE A 157 6.84 -26.16 -2.84
C ILE A 157 5.70 -26.05 -1.83
N ARG A 158 5.96 -26.32 -0.55
CA ARG A 158 5.00 -26.19 0.54
C ARG A 158 4.66 -24.73 0.81
N ASN A 159 3.47 -24.45 1.36
CA ASN A 159 2.95 -23.10 1.56
C ASN A 159 3.91 -22.19 2.33
N HIS A 160 4.47 -22.64 3.47
CA HIS A 160 5.39 -21.83 4.28
C HIS A 160 6.63 -21.39 3.49
N GLU A 161 7.21 -22.33 2.70
CA GLU A 161 8.39 -22.04 1.89
C GLU A 161 8.05 -21.08 0.73
N MET A 162 6.88 -21.27 0.10
CA MET A 162 6.39 -20.37 -0.95
C MET A 162 6.17 -18.95 -0.43
N VAL A 163 5.54 -18.79 0.73
CA VAL A 163 5.34 -17.49 1.37
C VAL A 163 6.68 -16.84 1.70
N LYS A 164 7.61 -17.59 2.30
CA LYS A 164 8.96 -17.12 2.63
C LYS A 164 9.72 -16.64 1.39
N GLN A 165 9.63 -17.38 0.28
CA GLN A 165 10.24 -16.95 -0.99
C GLN A 165 9.57 -15.70 -1.55
N LEU A 166 8.23 -15.63 -1.58
CA LEU A 166 7.49 -14.44 -2.05
C LEU A 166 7.83 -13.19 -1.23
N PHE A 167 8.02 -13.32 0.08
CA PHE A 167 8.35 -12.19 0.96
C PHE A 167 9.71 -11.55 0.66
N GLN A 168 10.64 -12.27 0.02
CA GLN A 168 11.94 -11.72 -0.40
C GLN A 168 11.81 -10.61 -1.47
N TYR A 169 10.65 -10.47 -2.09
CA TYR A 169 10.38 -9.52 -3.18
C TYR A 169 9.44 -8.38 -2.75
N LEU A 170 8.95 -8.38 -1.51
CA LEU A 170 7.90 -7.48 -1.04
C LEU A 170 8.42 -6.57 0.08
N PRO A 171 8.57 -5.26 -0.16
CA PRO A 171 9.02 -4.33 0.87
C PRO A 171 7.96 -4.15 1.96
N LEU A 172 8.41 -3.94 3.21
CA LEU A 172 7.57 -3.72 4.39
C LEU A 172 8.27 -2.76 5.34
N ASP A 173 7.52 -2.13 6.26
CA ASP A 173 8.13 -1.33 7.33
C ASP A 173 8.63 -2.25 8.44
N GLY A 174 9.94 -2.24 8.66
CA GLY A 174 10.58 -3.11 9.65
C GLY A 174 10.26 -4.58 9.42
N TYR A 175 9.49 -5.17 10.32
CA TYR A 175 9.07 -6.58 10.30
C TYR A 175 7.55 -6.74 10.39
N ALA A 176 6.77 -5.69 10.04
CA ALA A 176 5.31 -5.72 10.00
C ALA A 176 4.82 -6.45 8.72
N ASP A 177 4.93 -7.76 8.73
CA ASP A 177 4.75 -8.65 7.59
C ASP A 177 3.29 -8.90 7.18
N ASN A 178 2.32 -8.56 8.05
CA ASN A 178 0.90 -8.74 7.76
C ASN A 178 0.46 -8.09 6.43
N VAL A 179 1.05 -6.95 6.07
CA VAL A 179 0.77 -6.29 4.78
C VAL A 179 1.11 -7.17 3.58
N ASN A 180 2.13 -8.02 3.68
CA ASN A 180 2.58 -8.86 2.57
C ASN A 180 1.64 -10.04 2.33
N TYR A 181 1.05 -10.63 3.37
CA TYR A 181 -0.04 -11.62 3.21
C TYR A 181 -1.21 -11.04 2.42
N ILE A 182 -1.59 -9.79 2.73
CA ILE A 182 -2.70 -9.13 2.02
C ILE A 182 -2.32 -8.80 0.58
N ARG A 183 -1.08 -8.35 0.33
CA ARG A 183 -0.58 -8.10 -1.03
C ARG A 183 -0.62 -9.37 -1.88
N ILE A 184 -0.07 -10.48 -1.37
CA ILE A 184 -0.09 -11.78 -2.05
C ILE A 184 -1.54 -12.22 -2.30
N SER A 185 -2.42 -12.13 -1.31
CA SER A 185 -3.83 -12.49 -1.43
C SER A 185 -4.56 -11.63 -2.47
N SER A 186 -4.19 -10.36 -2.62
CA SER A 186 -4.87 -9.45 -3.57
C SER A 186 -4.67 -9.85 -5.03
N ASN A 187 -3.54 -10.48 -5.35
CA ASN A 187 -3.24 -10.93 -6.72
C ASN A 187 -2.18 -12.06 -6.72
N PHE A 188 -2.50 -13.20 -6.12
CA PHE A 188 -1.60 -14.34 -6.05
C PHE A 188 -1.03 -14.75 -7.42
N PRO A 189 -1.83 -14.84 -8.50
CA PRO A 189 -1.32 -15.18 -9.83
C PRO A 189 -0.21 -14.25 -10.34
N TYR A 190 -0.31 -12.96 -10.02
CA TYR A 190 0.70 -11.97 -10.41
C TYR A 190 2.02 -12.19 -9.67
N TYR A 191 1.98 -12.36 -8.35
CA TYR A 191 3.20 -12.58 -7.55
C TYR A 191 3.85 -13.92 -7.87
N HIS A 192 3.04 -14.98 -7.96
CA HIS A 192 3.52 -16.31 -8.33
C HIS A 192 4.26 -16.29 -9.67
N ARG A 193 3.64 -15.71 -10.71
CA ARG A 193 4.24 -15.63 -12.05
C ARG A 193 5.58 -14.91 -12.07
N ASN A 194 5.68 -13.78 -11.35
CA ASN A 194 6.90 -12.96 -11.41
C ASN A 194 8.06 -13.54 -10.58
N VAL A 195 7.76 -14.36 -9.58
CA VAL A 195 8.78 -14.99 -8.71
C VAL A 195 9.13 -16.39 -9.19
N PHE A 196 8.12 -17.22 -9.50
CA PHE A 196 8.31 -18.65 -9.86
C PHE A 196 8.21 -18.92 -11.37
N GLY A 197 7.75 -17.96 -12.15
CA GLY A 197 7.54 -18.14 -13.58
C GLY A 197 6.17 -18.75 -13.95
N ILE A 198 6.03 -19.10 -15.23
CA ILE A 198 4.83 -19.70 -15.80
C ILE A 198 5.15 -21.13 -16.21
N TYR A 199 4.31 -22.07 -15.79
CA TYR A 199 4.38 -23.49 -16.13
C TYR A 199 3.16 -23.88 -16.95
N LYS A 200 3.32 -24.78 -17.91
CA LYS A 200 2.21 -25.31 -18.72
C LYS A 200 1.14 -25.98 -17.85
N ASN A 201 1.59 -26.73 -16.83
CA ASN A 201 0.76 -27.36 -15.81
C ASN A 201 1.39 -27.13 -14.45
N TYR A 202 0.54 -27.00 -13.44
CA TYR A 202 0.92 -26.88 -12.03
C TYR A 202 0.45 -28.11 -11.28
N ARG A 203 1.37 -28.77 -10.57
CA ARG A 203 1.03 -29.82 -9.61
C ARG A 203 0.58 -29.14 -8.32
N VAL A 204 -0.69 -29.28 -7.95
CA VAL A 204 -1.30 -28.60 -6.80
C VAL A 204 -1.71 -29.65 -5.76
N GLY A 205 -1.09 -29.56 -4.57
CA GLY A 205 -1.54 -30.29 -3.38
C GLY A 205 -2.72 -29.57 -2.71
N TYR A 206 -3.71 -30.32 -2.27
CA TYR A 206 -4.92 -29.76 -1.66
C TYR A 206 -5.53 -30.74 -0.65
N ILE A 207 -6.34 -30.23 0.26
CA ILE A 207 -7.16 -31.02 1.18
C ILE A 207 -8.56 -31.19 0.59
N ASP A 208 -9.00 -32.44 0.43
CA ASP A 208 -10.32 -32.76 -0.10
C ASP A 208 -11.44 -32.60 0.97
N SER A 209 -12.67 -32.92 0.62
CA SER A 209 -13.84 -32.83 1.52
C SER A 209 -13.80 -33.80 2.71
N LEU A 210 -12.97 -34.84 2.64
CA LEU A 210 -12.76 -35.82 3.70
C LEU A 210 -11.56 -35.48 4.60
N GLY A 211 -10.87 -34.34 4.34
CA GLY A 211 -9.69 -33.93 5.09
C GLY A 211 -8.40 -34.62 4.64
N ILE A 212 -8.41 -35.35 3.52
CA ILE A 212 -7.27 -36.10 3.01
C ILE A 212 -6.47 -35.22 2.03
N GLU A 213 -5.14 -35.20 2.20
CA GLU A 213 -4.26 -34.52 1.25
C GLU A 213 -4.18 -35.27 -0.08
N LYS A 214 -4.47 -34.58 -1.17
CA LYS A 214 -4.42 -35.09 -2.55
C LYS A 214 -3.65 -34.15 -3.45
N THR A 215 -3.30 -34.61 -4.62
CA THR A 215 -2.61 -33.84 -5.65
C THR A 215 -3.39 -33.89 -6.97
N THR A 216 -3.47 -32.76 -7.66
CA THR A 216 -4.03 -32.66 -9.02
C THR A 216 -3.14 -31.83 -9.93
N LEU A 217 -3.32 -31.95 -11.23
CA LEU A 217 -2.65 -31.13 -12.24
C LEU A 217 -3.61 -30.06 -12.77
N LEU A 218 -3.24 -28.80 -12.61
CA LEU A 218 -4.00 -27.68 -13.15
C LEU A 218 -3.24 -27.06 -14.33
N PRO A 219 -3.85 -26.93 -15.50
CA PRO A 219 -3.28 -26.16 -16.59
C PRO A 219 -3.19 -24.68 -16.20
N TYR A 220 -2.20 -23.96 -16.72
CA TYR A 220 -2.12 -22.52 -16.54
C TYR A 220 -3.37 -21.82 -17.13
N PHE A 221 -3.71 -20.70 -16.55
CA PHE A 221 -4.74 -19.84 -17.14
C PHE A 221 -4.15 -19.10 -18.34
N ASN A 222 -4.67 -19.41 -19.54
CA ASN A 222 -4.37 -18.69 -20.76
C ASN A 222 -5.64 -17.98 -21.23
N PRO A 223 -5.72 -16.66 -21.08
CA PRO A 223 -6.85 -15.90 -21.58
C PRO A 223 -6.80 -15.88 -23.12
N THR A 224 -7.51 -16.78 -23.77
CA THR A 224 -7.80 -16.63 -25.20
C THR A 224 -8.66 -15.40 -25.37
N PRO A 225 -8.32 -14.49 -26.31
CA PRO A 225 -9.24 -13.42 -26.66
C PRO A 225 -10.57 -14.05 -27.08
N ASP A 226 -11.64 -13.77 -26.36
CA ASP A 226 -12.97 -14.19 -26.77
C ASP A 226 -13.34 -13.43 -28.04
N THR A 227 -13.02 -14.03 -29.19
CA THR A 227 -13.34 -13.48 -30.51
C THR A 227 -14.84 -13.45 -30.76
N SER A 228 -15.64 -14.25 -30.03
CA SER A 228 -17.09 -14.24 -30.09
C SER A 228 -17.69 -12.98 -29.49
N TYR A 229 -17.03 -12.38 -28.49
CA TYR A 229 -17.48 -11.13 -27.87
C TYR A 229 -17.44 -9.92 -28.82
N LYS A 230 -16.59 -9.94 -29.84
CA LYS A 230 -16.58 -8.90 -30.91
C LYS A 230 -17.73 -9.03 -31.89
N LYS A 231 -18.28 -10.24 -32.09
CA LYS A 231 -19.41 -10.48 -32.99
C LYS A 231 -20.76 -10.16 -32.33
N ASN A 232 -20.88 -10.37 -31.04
CA ASN A 232 -22.09 -10.09 -30.27
C ASN A 232 -21.87 -8.86 -29.37
N LYS A 233 -21.56 -7.68 -29.95
CA LYS A 233 -21.65 -6.44 -29.18
C LYS A 233 -23.08 -6.36 -28.63
N PRO A 234 -23.30 -6.47 -27.32
CA PRO A 234 -24.62 -6.15 -26.80
C PRO A 234 -24.97 -4.73 -27.20
N TRP A 235 -26.24 -4.50 -27.45
CA TRP A 235 -26.83 -3.17 -27.71
C TRP A 235 -26.09 -2.12 -26.85
N PRO A 236 -25.93 -0.88 -27.38
CA PRO A 236 -25.15 0.12 -26.69
C PRO A 236 -25.63 0.23 -25.25
N ILE A 237 -24.84 -0.28 -24.32
CA ILE A 237 -25.08 -0.15 -22.88
C ILE A 237 -25.27 1.35 -22.66
N ALA A 238 -26.45 1.73 -22.17
CA ALA A 238 -26.76 3.12 -21.88
C ALA A 238 -25.59 3.72 -21.11
N LYS A 239 -24.98 4.78 -21.62
CA LYS A 239 -23.80 5.40 -20.99
C LYS A 239 -24.19 5.81 -19.58
N ILE A 240 -23.67 5.12 -18.58
CA ILE A 240 -23.90 5.47 -17.17
C ILE A 240 -23.52 6.95 -17.00
N PRO A 241 -24.43 7.79 -16.53
CA PRO A 241 -24.17 9.23 -16.36
C PRO A 241 -22.91 9.45 -15.52
N ARG A 242 -22.03 10.35 -15.93
CA ARG A 242 -20.78 10.68 -15.21
C ARG A 242 -21.00 10.99 -13.73
N ARG A 243 -22.20 11.52 -13.40
CA ARG A 243 -22.60 11.81 -12.00
C ARG A 243 -22.69 10.52 -11.17
N ILE A 244 -23.29 9.45 -11.71
CA ILE A 244 -23.42 8.14 -11.05
C ILE A 244 -22.03 7.52 -10.86
N ILE A 245 -21.20 7.49 -11.91
CA ILE A 245 -19.81 6.98 -11.83
C ILE A 245 -19.01 7.73 -10.76
N LYS A 246 -19.14 9.06 -10.68
CA LYS A 246 -18.47 9.87 -9.64
C LYS A 246 -19.01 9.56 -8.24
N LYS A 247 -20.31 9.31 -8.08
CA LYS A 247 -20.94 8.96 -6.81
C LYS A 247 -20.44 7.61 -6.31
N GLU A 248 -20.48 6.57 -7.15
CA GLU A 248 -20.00 5.23 -6.80
C GLU A 248 -18.48 5.22 -6.52
N ARG A 249 -17.70 5.94 -7.33
CA ARG A 249 -16.26 6.10 -7.05
C ARG A 249 -15.99 6.81 -5.72
N ARG A 250 -16.85 7.74 -5.27
CA ARG A 250 -16.71 8.36 -3.95
C ARG A 250 -17.03 7.37 -2.84
N LYS A 251 -18.09 6.56 -3.00
CA LYS A 251 -18.44 5.50 -2.04
C LYS A 251 -17.32 4.49 -1.85
N SER A 252 -16.58 4.15 -2.92
CA SER A 252 -15.43 3.24 -2.80
C SER A 252 -14.26 3.80 -1.98
N TYR A 253 -14.19 5.11 -1.76
CA TYR A 253 -13.17 5.74 -0.92
C TYR A 253 -13.62 6.03 0.50
N ARG A 254 -14.93 6.26 0.69
CA ARG A 254 -15.50 6.69 1.95
C ARG A 254 -17.01 6.43 2.00
N SER A 255 -17.49 5.92 3.11
CA SER A 255 -18.91 5.77 3.39
C SER A 255 -19.20 6.00 4.87
N MET A 256 -20.45 6.31 5.19
CA MET A 256 -20.96 6.39 6.54
C MET A 256 -22.38 5.83 6.54
N GLU A 257 -22.67 5.03 7.53
CA GLU A 257 -23.99 4.46 7.80
C GLU A 257 -24.25 4.54 9.30
N ILE A 258 -25.51 4.76 9.70
CA ILE A 258 -25.97 4.61 11.08
C ILE A 258 -27.04 3.55 11.02
N ASP A 259 -26.87 2.45 11.76
CA ASP A 259 -27.79 1.33 11.76
C ASP A 259 -28.95 1.49 12.78
N SER A 260 -29.86 0.53 12.81
CA SER A 260 -31.03 0.54 13.71
C SER A 260 -30.66 0.44 15.20
N THR A 261 -29.44 0.04 15.53
CA THR A 261 -28.91 0.02 16.91
C THR A 261 -28.28 1.36 17.30
N ASN A 262 -28.41 2.39 16.47
CA ASN A 262 -27.78 3.70 16.61
C ASN A 262 -26.23 3.64 16.68
N THR A 263 -25.65 2.66 15.98
CA THR A 263 -24.20 2.51 15.81
C THR A 263 -23.79 3.13 14.48
N ALA A 264 -22.83 4.06 14.51
CA ALA A 264 -22.27 4.64 13.28
C ALA A 264 -21.11 3.77 12.77
N THR A 265 -21.10 3.50 11.47
CA THR A 265 -19.96 2.90 10.76
C THR A 265 -19.41 3.91 9.76
N ILE A 266 -18.16 4.34 9.95
CA ILE A 266 -17.43 5.17 8.99
C ILE A 266 -16.33 4.32 8.35
N SER A 267 -16.39 4.13 7.03
CA SER A 267 -15.31 3.49 6.26
C SER A 267 -14.49 4.54 5.52
N LEU A 268 -13.17 4.51 5.70
CA LEU A 268 -12.23 5.39 5.02
C LEU A 268 -11.12 4.52 4.40
N ASN A 269 -11.17 4.30 3.09
CA ASN A 269 -10.22 3.45 2.38
C ASN A 269 -8.96 4.20 1.91
N THR A 270 -8.88 5.50 2.20
CA THR A 270 -7.69 6.32 1.93
C THR A 270 -7.77 7.64 2.69
N PHE A 271 -6.62 8.22 3.01
CA PHE A 271 -6.50 9.60 3.48
C PHE A 271 -6.07 10.58 2.37
N THR A 272 -5.94 10.14 1.13
CA THR A 272 -5.65 11.03 0.00
C THR A 272 -6.84 11.93 -0.32
N ASN A 273 -6.75 13.23 -0.04
CA ASN A 273 -7.86 14.17 -0.18
C ASN A 273 -8.09 14.68 -1.62
N GLY A 274 -7.11 14.56 -2.50
CA GLY A 274 -7.19 14.99 -3.90
C GLY A 274 -8.15 14.16 -4.78
N GLY A 275 -8.31 14.56 -6.05
CA GLY A 275 -9.10 13.79 -7.04
C GLY A 275 -10.61 13.75 -6.79
N GLY A 276 -11.19 14.78 -6.16
CA GLY A 276 -12.63 14.89 -5.91
C GLY A 276 -13.14 13.99 -4.78
N ARG A 277 -12.27 13.53 -3.88
CA ARG A 277 -12.64 12.68 -2.72
C ARG A 277 -13.34 13.46 -1.62
N HIS A 278 -13.00 14.75 -1.43
CA HIS A 278 -13.60 15.65 -0.45
C HIS A 278 -13.65 15.08 0.99
N LEU A 279 -12.55 14.46 1.44
CA LEU A 279 -12.50 13.77 2.74
C LEU A 279 -12.69 14.75 3.92
N ARG A 280 -12.09 15.96 3.85
CA ARG A 280 -12.27 16.96 4.92
C ARG A 280 -13.75 17.32 5.17
N SER A 281 -14.49 17.58 4.09
CA SER A 281 -15.91 17.89 4.17
C SER A 281 -16.71 16.68 4.66
N PHE A 282 -16.40 15.48 4.15
CA PHE A 282 -17.04 14.25 4.55
C PHE A 282 -16.88 14.00 6.06
N ILE A 283 -15.66 14.03 6.59
CA ILE A 283 -15.40 13.82 8.03
C ILE A 283 -16.18 14.83 8.86
N LYS A 284 -16.15 16.14 8.51
CA LYS A 284 -16.90 17.17 9.22
C LYS A 284 -18.41 16.90 9.26
N HIS A 285 -19.01 16.51 8.13
CA HIS A 285 -20.43 16.19 8.06
C HIS A 285 -20.77 14.91 8.81
N SER A 286 -19.90 13.88 8.75
CA SER A 286 -20.10 12.63 9.48
C SER A 286 -20.18 12.87 10.99
N PHE A 287 -19.23 13.62 11.57
CA PHE A 287 -19.26 13.92 13.01
C PHE A 287 -20.39 14.87 13.43
N LYS A 288 -20.81 15.78 12.55
CA LYS A 288 -22.04 16.58 12.78
C LYS A 288 -23.27 15.67 12.84
N SER A 289 -23.41 14.73 11.92
CA SER A 289 -24.54 13.78 11.87
C SER A 289 -24.52 12.83 13.09
N ILE A 290 -23.35 12.30 13.46
CA ILE A 290 -23.17 11.48 14.67
C ILE A 290 -23.67 12.19 15.91
N ARG A 291 -23.29 13.47 16.09
CA ARG A 291 -23.75 14.27 17.23
C ARG A 291 -25.26 14.53 17.19
N GLN A 292 -25.81 14.90 16.02
CA GLN A 292 -27.23 15.18 15.86
C GLN A 292 -28.10 13.95 16.15
N GLN A 293 -27.63 12.76 15.85
CA GLN A 293 -28.34 11.50 16.06
C GLN A 293 -27.96 10.81 17.39
N GLN A 294 -27.16 11.48 18.23
CA GLN A 294 -26.76 11.00 19.56
C GLN A 294 -26.19 9.57 19.53
N VAL A 295 -25.36 9.28 18.52
CA VAL A 295 -24.69 7.97 18.35
C VAL A 295 -23.80 7.69 19.56
N LYS A 296 -23.88 6.45 20.09
CA LYS A 296 -23.10 6.00 21.26
C LYS A 296 -21.85 5.20 20.88
N ASP A 297 -21.93 4.43 19.79
CA ASP A 297 -20.88 3.54 19.32
C ASP A 297 -20.43 3.89 17.91
N LEU A 298 -19.13 3.98 17.68
CA LEU A 298 -18.53 4.26 16.38
C LEU A 298 -17.61 3.11 15.95
N ILE A 299 -17.91 2.51 14.79
CA ILE A 299 -17.01 1.63 14.07
C ILE A 299 -16.29 2.45 13.02
N LEU A 300 -14.96 2.52 13.09
CA LEU A 300 -14.12 3.19 12.10
C LEU A 300 -13.32 2.16 11.31
N ASP A 301 -13.71 1.91 10.07
CA ASP A 301 -13.04 0.92 9.22
C ASP A 301 -11.88 1.54 8.44
N LEU A 302 -10.65 1.19 8.84
CA LEU A 302 -9.39 1.58 8.20
C LEU A 302 -8.64 0.38 7.60
N ARG A 303 -9.25 -0.80 7.51
CA ARG A 303 -8.60 -2.03 7.07
C ARG A 303 -7.98 -1.96 5.67
N SER A 304 -8.53 -1.12 4.80
CA SER A 304 -8.03 -0.89 3.42
C SER A 304 -7.32 0.45 3.24
N ASN A 305 -7.03 1.18 4.33
CA ASN A 305 -6.50 2.53 4.27
C ASN A 305 -4.97 2.58 4.24
N GLY A 306 -4.39 2.68 3.05
CA GLY A 306 -2.95 2.82 2.85
C GLY A 306 -2.36 4.19 3.24
N GLY A 307 -3.12 5.04 3.92
CA GLY A 307 -2.68 6.39 4.30
C GLY A 307 -2.98 7.46 3.24
N GLY A 308 -2.13 8.47 3.18
CA GLY A 308 -2.26 9.63 2.30
C GLY A 308 -1.88 10.93 3.00
N ASP A 309 -2.76 11.92 2.98
CA ASP A 309 -2.54 13.24 3.59
C ASP A 309 -2.59 13.14 5.13
N ILE A 310 -1.47 13.43 5.77
CA ILE A 310 -1.33 13.42 7.22
C ILE A 310 -2.30 14.40 7.91
N ASN A 311 -2.68 15.49 7.24
CA ASN A 311 -3.66 16.43 7.78
C ASN A 311 -5.08 15.84 7.84
N ILE A 312 -5.41 14.83 7.04
CA ILE A 312 -6.67 14.09 7.14
C ILE A 312 -6.63 13.18 8.37
N SER A 313 -5.51 12.48 8.59
CA SER A 313 -5.26 11.70 9.82
C SER A 313 -5.43 12.58 11.06
N VAL A 314 -4.72 13.73 11.12
CA VAL A 314 -4.81 14.69 12.20
C VAL A 314 -6.25 15.21 12.40
N LEU A 315 -6.95 15.55 11.32
CA LEU A 315 -8.34 16.01 11.41
C LEU A 315 -9.25 14.96 12.06
N LEU A 316 -9.12 13.70 11.64
CA LEU A 316 -9.89 12.59 12.20
C LEU A 316 -9.55 12.37 13.68
N THR A 317 -8.25 12.38 14.03
CA THR A 317 -7.77 12.27 15.42
C THR A 317 -8.37 13.38 16.30
N LYS A 318 -8.46 14.62 15.82
CA LYS A 318 -9.05 15.75 16.56
C LYS A 318 -10.53 15.55 16.94
N TYR A 319 -11.28 14.73 16.21
CA TYR A 319 -12.67 14.40 16.55
C TYR A 319 -12.80 13.27 17.57
N LEU A 320 -11.73 12.50 17.81
CA LEU A 320 -11.78 11.26 18.59
C LEU A 320 -10.86 11.23 19.81
N ARG A 321 -9.79 12.03 19.77
CA ARG A 321 -8.80 12.06 20.86
C ARG A 321 -9.26 13.04 21.97
N ASN A 322 -9.28 12.58 23.23
CA ASN A 322 -9.73 13.39 24.39
C ASN A 322 -8.65 14.35 24.89
N THR A 323 -7.39 14.10 24.57
CA THR A 323 -6.24 14.91 25.02
C THR A 323 -5.48 15.49 23.83
N SER A 324 -4.69 16.52 24.07
CA SER A 324 -3.75 17.05 23.08
C SER A 324 -2.74 15.99 22.66
N PHE A 325 -2.31 16.03 21.39
CA PHE A 325 -1.39 15.03 20.83
C PHE A 325 -0.39 15.65 19.87
N LYS A 326 0.73 14.98 19.69
CA LYS A 326 1.73 15.25 18.67
C LYS A 326 1.76 14.11 17.65
N VAL A 327 2.24 14.42 16.45
CA VAL A 327 2.38 13.41 15.39
C VAL A 327 3.73 12.71 15.48
N ALA A 328 4.80 13.47 15.72
CA ALA A 328 6.16 12.95 15.71
C ALA A 328 7.01 13.50 16.84
N ASP A 329 7.91 12.69 17.33
CA ASP A 329 9.06 13.14 18.12
C ASP A 329 10.10 13.78 17.23
N THR A 330 10.42 13.10 16.11
CA THR A 330 11.35 13.61 15.12
C THR A 330 10.80 13.36 13.70
N ALA A 331 11.02 14.34 12.81
CA ALA A 331 10.72 14.25 11.39
C ALA A 331 11.85 14.92 10.62
N TYR A 332 12.76 14.17 10.02
CA TYR A 332 13.93 14.71 9.39
C TYR A 332 14.31 14.03 8.07
N ALA A 333 15.04 14.78 7.23
CA ALA A 333 15.70 14.30 6.03
C ALA A 333 17.23 14.34 6.23
N VAL A 334 17.95 13.45 5.54
CA VAL A 334 19.43 13.43 5.56
C VAL A 334 20.05 14.48 4.61
N ALA A 335 19.25 15.09 3.76
CA ALA A 335 19.66 16.10 2.80
C ALA A 335 18.60 17.19 2.65
N LYS A 336 19.04 18.43 2.33
CA LYS A 336 18.16 19.57 2.13
C LYS A 336 17.41 19.52 0.78
N SER A 337 17.95 18.79 -0.19
CA SER A 337 17.43 18.73 -1.56
C SER A 337 17.85 17.43 -2.24
N PHE A 338 17.25 17.14 -3.40
CA PHE A 338 17.70 16.05 -4.25
C PHE A 338 19.03 16.33 -4.96
N GLY A 339 19.45 17.62 -5.04
CA GLY A 339 20.69 18.04 -5.69
C GLY A 339 20.75 17.61 -7.16
N PRO A 340 21.87 17.02 -7.64
CA PRO A 340 22.04 16.61 -9.04
C PRO A 340 21.07 15.50 -9.46
N TYR A 341 20.45 14.80 -8.50
CA TYR A 341 19.47 13.73 -8.79
C TYR A 341 18.08 14.25 -9.16
N SER A 342 17.82 15.56 -9.06
CA SER A 342 16.53 16.19 -9.40
C SER A 342 16.07 15.88 -10.82
N ARG A 343 17.02 15.68 -11.77
CA ARG A 343 16.75 15.32 -13.16
C ARG A 343 16.09 13.95 -13.35
N TYR A 344 16.26 13.05 -12.39
CA TYR A 344 15.65 11.71 -12.39
C TYR A 344 14.30 11.67 -11.69
N ILE A 345 13.85 12.80 -11.12
CA ILE A 345 12.65 12.90 -10.30
C ILE A 345 11.68 13.86 -10.98
N LYS A 346 10.45 13.38 -11.26
CA LYS A 346 9.40 14.26 -11.80
C LYS A 346 9.13 15.40 -10.81
N GLN A 347 9.18 16.67 -11.27
CA GLN A 347 9.03 17.88 -10.43
C GLN A 347 10.08 18.01 -9.32
N GLY A 348 11.24 17.39 -9.46
CA GLY A 348 12.32 17.43 -8.47
C GLY A 348 12.78 18.86 -8.11
N LEU A 349 12.81 19.77 -9.08
CA LEU A 349 13.17 21.19 -8.86
C LEU A 349 12.14 21.90 -7.96
N PHE A 350 10.84 21.72 -8.19
CA PHE A 350 9.79 22.30 -7.35
C PHE A 350 9.80 21.72 -5.92
N SER A 351 10.06 20.41 -5.80
CA SER A 351 10.22 19.77 -4.50
C SER A 351 11.42 20.34 -3.73
N ASN A 352 12.54 20.61 -4.40
CA ASN A 352 13.71 21.24 -3.79
C ASN A 352 13.39 22.63 -3.23
N ILE A 353 12.67 23.46 -3.98
CA ILE A 353 12.26 24.80 -3.52
C ILE A 353 11.38 24.67 -2.25
N GLY A 354 10.39 23.79 -2.27
CA GLY A 354 9.54 23.55 -1.09
C GLY A 354 10.34 23.12 0.14
N LEU A 355 11.32 22.22 -0.02
CA LEU A 355 12.16 21.72 1.07
C LEU A 355 13.01 22.82 1.74
N LEU A 356 13.40 23.86 0.99
CA LEU A 356 14.17 25.00 1.53
C LEU A 356 13.41 25.74 2.64
N PHE A 357 12.08 25.83 2.52
CA PHE A 357 11.24 26.59 3.45
C PHE A 357 10.72 25.77 4.63
N VAL A 358 10.58 24.43 4.48
CA VAL A 358 9.96 23.60 5.51
C VAL A 358 10.97 22.91 6.43
N THR A 359 12.26 22.88 6.07
CA THR A 359 13.30 22.20 6.85
C THR A 359 14.37 23.14 7.39
N LYS A 360 14.85 22.83 8.60
CA LYS A 360 15.97 23.53 9.25
C LYS A 360 17.04 22.52 9.69
N LYS A 361 18.31 22.78 9.38
CA LYS A 361 19.44 21.95 9.84
C LYS A 361 19.57 22.10 11.35
N LYS A 362 19.71 20.98 12.07
CA LYS A 362 19.98 20.95 13.53
C LYS A 362 21.41 20.49 13.82
N LYS A 363 21.78 20.45 15.12
CA LYS A 363 23.13 20.08 15.59
C LYS A 363 23.54 18.66 15.21
N ASP A 364 22.57 17.74 15.04
CA ASP A 364 22.77 16.36 14.58
C ASP A 364 23.10 16.25 13.07
N GLY A 365 23.17 17.38 12.37
CA GLY A 365 23.46 17.42 10.96
C GLY A 365 22.27 17.17 10.04
N ALA A 366 21.13 16.72 10.55
CA ALA A 366 19.92 16.41 9.79
C ALA A 366 19.04 17.65 9.54
N PHE A 367 18.16 17.56 8.54
CA PHE A 367 17.23 18.62 8.14
C PHE A 367 15.84 18.33 8.69
N HIS A 368 15.49 18.95 9.81
CA HIS A 368 14.28 18.71 10.56
C HIS A 368 13.07 19.47 10.03
N PHE A 369 11.92 18.80 9.98
CA PHE A 369 10.62 19.40 9.69
C PHE A 369 9.93 19.77 11.01
N GLY A 370 10.37 20.89 11.59
CA GLY A 370 10.01 21.28 12.94
C GLY A 370 8.52 21.47 13.23
N TYR A 371 7.69 21.69 12.21
CA TYR A 371 6.23 21.77 12.41
C TYR A 371 5.69 20.44 13.01
N TRP A 372 6.01 19.29 12.39
CA TRP A 372 5.53 17.99 12.84
C TRP A 372 6.12 17.55 14.19
N GLU A 373 7.30 18.05 14.53
CA GLU A 373 7.99 17.70 15.77
C GLU A 373 7.48 18.50 16.98
N ARG A 374 7.06 19.75 16.79
CA ARG A 374 6.77 20.67 17.90
C ARG A 374 5.30 20.99 18.05
N HIS A 375 4.49 20.82 17.00
CA HIS A 375 3.11 21.25 17.03
C HIS A 375 2.24 20.28 17.84
N TRP A 376 1.56 20.79 18.85
CA TRP A 376 0.52 20.11 19.58
C TRP A 376 -0.85 20.39 18.94
N PHE A 377 -1.55 19.31 18.62
CA PHE A 377 -2.89 19.36 18.11
C PHE A 377 -3.87 19.16 19.27
N HIS A 378 -4.96 19.94 19.28
CA HIS A 378 -5.98 19.89 20.31
C HIS A 378 -7.24 19.20 19.79
N PRO A 379 -7.98 18.47 20.64
CA PRO A 379 -9.30 17.95 20.33
C PRO A 379 -10.23 19.01 19.76
N LYS A 380 -11.22 18.59 18.99
CA LYS A 380 -12.31 19.45 18.55
C LYS A 380 -13.27 19.70 19.71
N THR A 381 -13.65 20.95 19.93
CA THR A 381 -14.72 21.29 20.88
C THR A 381 -16.10 20.99 20.28
N ASN A 382 -16.27 21.29 18.97
CA ASN A 382 -17.52 21.07 18.27
C ASN A 382 -17.56 19.69 17.59
N ASN A 383 -18.64 18.94 17.83
CA ASN A 383 -18.88 17.61 17.27
C ASN A 383 -17.76 16.59 17.60
N HIS A 384 -17.13 16.75 18.77
CA HIS A 384 -16.25 15.71 19.33
C HIS A 384 -17.08 14.46 19.63
N PHE A 385 -16.47 13.29 19.53
CA PHE A 385 -17.14 12.04 19.82
C PHE A 385 -16.48 11.37 21.05
N ASP A 386 -17.28 11.28 22.11
CA ASP A 386 -16.84 10.76 23.41
C ASP A 386 -17.33 9.32 23.68
N GLY A 387 -18.14 8.74 22.78
CA GLY A 387 -18.67 7.38 22.89
C GLY A 387 -17.59 6.31 22.66
N LYS A 388 -18.01 5.04 22.65
CA LYS A 388 -17.09 3.90 22.39
C LYS A 388 -16.67 3.85 20.91
N ILE A 389 -15.39 3.60 20.67
CA ILE A 389 -14.78 3.63 19.33
C ILE A 389 -14.09 2.30 19.06
N TYR A 390 -14.46 1.66 17.98
CA TYR A 390 -13.85 0.43 17.48
C TYR A 390 -13.17 0.71 16.13
N VAL A 391 -11.83 0.73 16.12
CA VAL A 391 -11.05 0.98 14.90
C VAL A 391 -10.65 -0.35 14.28
N LEU A 392 -11.23 -0.68 13.13
CA LEU A 392 -10.85 -1.90 12.40
C LEU A 392 -9.53 -1.70 11.67
N THR A 393 -8.55 -2.56 11.96
CA THR A 393 -7.19 -2.52 11.40
C THR A 393 -6.84 -3.81 10.64
N ASN A 394 -5.88 -3.69 9.71
CA ASN A 394 -5.32 -4.80 8.95
C ASN A 394 -3.97 -4.39 8.34
N GLY A 395 -3.25 -5.31 7.69
CA GLY A 395 -1.98 -5.04 7.02
C GLY A 395 -1.97 -3.79 6.10
N PRO A 396 -3.00 -3.54 5.27
CA PRO A 396 -3.08 -2.30 4.49
C PRO A 396 -3.28 -1.01 5.29
N THR A 397 -3.60 -1.06 6.60
CA THR A 397 -3.60 0.12 7.47
C THR A 397 -2.16 0.61 7.59
N PHE A 398 -1.82 1.66 6.80
CA PHE A 398 -0.42 2.00 6.56
C PHE A 398 -0.19 3.52 6.57
N SER A 399 1.07 3.98 6.78
CA SER A 399 1.47 5.38 6.67
C SER A 399 0.62 6.30 7.57
N ALA A 400 -0.06 7.32 7.04
CA ALA A 400 -0.90 8.24 7.80
C ALA A 400 -2.04 7.55 8.59
N SER A 401 -2.47 6.34 8.18
CA SER A 401 -3.44 5.56 8.95
C SER A 401 -2.80 4.91 10.17
N THR A 402 -1.54 4.50 10.07
CA THR A 402 -0.77 4.02 11.25
C THR A 402 -0.52 5.17 12.24
N LEU A 403 -0.23 6.39 11.74
CA LEU A 403 -0.12 7.59 12.59
C LEU A 403 -1.42 7.85 13.37
N PHE A 404 -2.58 7.66 12.72
CA PHE A 404 -3.88 7.75 13.38
C PHE A 404 -4.03 6.66 14.46
N CYS A 405 -3.78 5.38 14.13
CA CYS A 405 -3.87 4.28 15.09
C CYS A 405 -2.96 4.51 16.29
N ASN A 406 -1.72 4.95 16.06
CA ASN A 406 -0.79 5.34 17.12
C ASN A 406 -1.37 6.44 18.03
N ALA A 407 -1.96 7.47 17.45
CA ALA A 407 -2.45 8.62 18.20
C ALA A 407 -3.66 8.29 19.10
N VAL A 408 -4.47 7.29 18.75
CA VAL A 408 -5.68 6.93 19.52
C VAL A 408 -5.51 5.68 20.38
N LYS A 409 -4.46 4.86 20.16
CA LYS A 409 -4.20 3.65 20.95
C LYS A 409 -3.96 3.98 22.41
N GLY A 410 -4.55 3.16 23.30
CA GLY A 410 -4.46 3.31 24.74
C GLY A 410 -5.41 4.36 25.35
N GLN A 411 -6.28 5.00 24.55
CA GLN A 411 -7.37 5.83 25.07
C GLN A 411 -8.51 4.91 25.54
N SER A 412 -9.06 5.16 26.74
CA SER A 412 -9.99 4.25 27.43
C SER A 412 -11.27 3.90 26.67
N ASN A 413 -11.75 4.79 25.80
CA ASN A 413 -12.94 4.56 24.98
C ASN A 413 -12.61 4.06 23.56
N VAL A 414 -11.34 3.72 23.24
CA VAL A 414 -10.91 3.26 21.91
C VAL A 414 -10.35 1.84 21.98
N ASN A 415 -10.85 0.96 21.11
CA ASN A 415 -10.29 -0.35 20.87
C ASN A 415 -9.87 -0.47 19.40
N LEU A 416 -8.60 -0.83 19.16
CA LEU A 416 -8.16 -1.26 17.83
C LEU A 416 -8.51 -2.75 17.68
N VAL A 417 -9.18 -3.12 16.60
CA VAL A 417 -9.73 -4.46 16.41
C VAL A 417 -9.31 -5.01 15.06
N GLY A 418 -8.81 -6.23 15.05
CA GLY A 418 -8.48 -6.94 13.82
C GLY A 418 -7.05 -7.45 13.79
N GLU A 419 -6.23 -6.97 12.89
CA GLU A 419 -4.85 -7.44 12.71
C GLU A 419 -3.87 -6.28 12.78
N GLU A 420 -2.60 -6.61 12.99
CA GLU A 420 -1.48 -5.66 13.03
C GLU A 420 -1.46 -4.75 11.79
N THR A 421 -1.18 -3.46 11.98
CA THR A 421 -1.00 -2.52 10.87
C THR A 421 0.28 -2.82 10.09
N GLY A 422 0.29 -2.58 8.78
CA GLY A 422 1.50 -2.77 7.98
C GLY A 422 2.51 -1.62 8.07
N GLY A 423 2.10 -0.47 8.59
CA GLY A 423 3.02 0.63 8.89
C GLY A 423 3.65 0.46 10.27
N GLY A 424 4.94 0.83 10.41
CA GLY A 424 5.68 0.68 11.65
C GLY A 424 5.13 1.56 12.81
N TRP A 425 4.99 0.98 14.00
CA TRP A 425 4.49 1.70 15.18
C TRP A 425 5.51 2.71 15.74
N TYR A 426 6.78 2.30 15.84
CA TYR A 426 7.84 3.21 16.25
C TYR A 426 7.98 4.41 15.29
N GLY A 427 7.85 4.16 14.01
CA GLY A 427 7.95 5.18 12.97
C GLY A 427 7.97 4.59 11.57
N ASN A 428 8.03 5.47 10.60
CA ASN A 428 8.14 5.10 9.19
C ASN A 428 8.90 6.19 8.41
N SER A 429 9.11 5.96 7.12
CA SER A 429 9.60 6.98 6.20
C SER A 429 8.46 7.49 5.35
N GLY A 430 8.35 8.80 5.12
CA GLY A 430 7.17 9.31 4.43
C GLY A 430 7.27 10.78 4.02
N LEU A 431 6.15 11.49 4.10
CA LEU A 431 5.88 12.89 3.79
C LEU A 431 6.07 13.22 2.30
N LEU A 432 7.28 13.18 1.79
CA LEU A 432 7.61 13.40 0.38
C LEU A 432 8.18 12.08 -0.18
N ILE A 433 7.48 11.47 -1.14
CA ILE A 433 7.80 10.14 -1.67
C ILE A 433 7.79 10.18 -3.20
N PRO A 434 8.78 10.83 -3.84
CA PRO A 434 8.87 10.84 -5.30
C PRO A 434 9.29 9.49 -5.87
N ASP A 435 8.98 9.30 -7.16
CA ASP A 435 9.55 8.23 -7.97
C ASP A 435 10.85 8.73 -8.63
N ILE A 436 11.94 8.00 -8.44
CA ILE A 436 13.15 8.10 -9.25
C ILE A 436 12.90 7.29 -10.53
N THR A 437 13.22 7.85 -11.69
CA THR A 437 13.18 7.14 -12.97
C THR A 437 14.61 6.84 -13.41
N LEU A 438 14.95 5.56 -13.54
CA LEU A 438 16.28 5.13 -13.98
C LEU A 438 16.51 5.48 -15.45
N PRO A 439 17.72 5.93 -15.83
CA PRO A 439 17.94 6.48 -17.16
C PRO A 439 17.92 5.45 -18.30
N GLU A 440 18.34 4.21 -18.08
CA GLU A 440 18.42 3.19 -19.13
C GLU A 440 17.09 2.39 -19.23
N THR A 441 16.73 1.69 -18.17
CA THR A 441 15.55 0.80 -18.15
C THR A 441 14.22 1.54 -18.03
N LYS A 442 14.22 2.82 -17.61
CA LYS A 442 13.03 3.62 -17.25
C LYS A 442 12.21 3.01 -16.09
N LEU A 443 12.73 2.00 -15.40
CA LEU A 443 12.16 1.51 -14.15
C LEU A 443 12.10 2.65 -13.13
N ARG A 444 11.14 2.54 -12.22
CA ARG A 444 10.93 3.57 -11.20
C ARG A 444 11.19 2.98 -9.82
N VAL A 445 11.78 3.78 -8.93
CA VAL A 445 11.94 3.39 -7.53
C VAL A 445 11.42 4.53 -6.66
N ARG A 446 10.50 4.21 -5.75
CA ARG A 446 10.00 5.18 -4.76
C ARG A 446 11.05 5.45 -3.71
N LEU A 447 11.27 6.71 -3.42
CA LEU A 447 12.22 7.18 -2.42
C LEU A 447 11.50 8.07 -1.39
N PRO A 448 11.24 7.59 -0.16
CA PRO A 448 10.80 8.48 0.90
C PRO A 448 11.95 9.42 1.30
N PHE A 449 11.62 10.70 1.47
CA PHE A 449 12.64 11.71 1.74
C PHE A 449 12.77 12.05 3.23
N PHE A 450 11.72 11.80 4.03
CA PHE A 450 11.72 12.03 5.47
C PHE A 450 11.59 10.72 6.24
N LYS A 451 12.30 10.63 7.36
CA LYS A 451 12.09 9.66 8.42
C LYS A 451 11.26 10.31 9.52
N ILE A 452 10.27 9.59 10.01
CA ILE A 452 9.36 10.03 11.07
C ILE A 452 9.44 9.03 12.20
N VAL A 453 9.86 9.47 13.39
CA VAL A 453 9.69 8.74 14.64
C VAL A 453 8.40 9.26 15.27
N GLN A 454 7.44 8.38 15.53
CA GLN A 454 6.14 8.76 16.06
C GLN A 454 6.24 9.16 17.53
N PHE A 455 5.34 10.02 17.97
CA PHE A 455 5.24 10.40 19.40
C PHE A 455 4.50 9.29 20.17
N ASN A 456 5.24 8.30 20.68
CA ASN A 456 4.66 7.15 21.39
C ASN A 456 5.58 6.46 22.40
N HIS A 457 6.89 6.74 22.39
CA HIS A 457 7.90 6.15 23.29
C HIS A 457 7.98 4.61 23.27
N VAL A 458 7.48 3.95 22.21
CA VAL A 458 7.58 2.49 22.09
C VAL A 458 8.97 2.05 21.62
N ALA A 459 9.32 0.80 21.90
CA ALA A 459 10.57 0.22 21.42
C ALA A 459 10.61 0.08 19.91
N LYS A 460 11.78 0.30 19.31
CA LYS A 460 12.04 0.10 17.88
C LYS A 460 12.18 -1.40 17.55
N ASN A 461 11.09 -2.14 17.61
CA ASN A 461 11.05 -3.58 17.29
C ASN A 461 10.68 -3.89 15.83
N GLY A 462 10.38 -2.87 15.03
CA GLY A 462 10.01 -3.02 13.64
C GLY A 462 8.59 -3.52 13.39
N ARG A 463 7.77 -3.70 14.43
CA ARG A 463 6.38 -4.14 14.30
C ARG A 463 5.44 -2.96 14.01
N GLY A 464 4.27 -3.27 13.48
CA GLY A 464 3.16 -2.34 13.31
C GLY A 464 2.41 -2.10 14.63
N VAL A 465 1.35 -1.29 14.59
CA VAL A 465 0.45 -1.12 15.73
C VAL A 465 -0.36 -2.39 15.91
N TRP A 466 -0.14 -3.07 17.04
CA TRP A 466 -0.87 -4.29 17.36
C TRP A 466 -2.28 -3.95 17.85
N PRO A 467 -3.33 -4.65 17.41
CA PRO A 467 -4.69 -4.40 17.86
C PRO A 467 -4.89 -4.77 19.33
N ASP A 468 -5.88 -4.16 19.99
CA ASP A 468 -6.29 -4.52 21.35
C ASP A 468 -7.11 -5.83 21.33
N ILE A 469 -7.87 -6.06 20.26
CA ILE A 469 -8.63 -7.28 20.04
C ILE A 469 -8.14 -7.91 18.72
N PHE A 470 -7.33 -8.95 18.82
CA PHE A 470 -6.77 -9.64 17.66
C PHE A 470 -7.78 -10.61 17.03
N ILE A 471 -8.08 -10.43 15.75
CA ILE A 471 -9.03 -11.25 14.99
C ILE A 471 -8.39 -11.65 13.66
N PRO A 472 -7.73 -12.81 13.60
CA PRO A 472 -7.16 -13.33 12.36
C PRO A 472 -8.25 -13.89 11.41
N PRO A 473 -7.95 -14.06 10.12
CA PRO A 473 -8.80 -14.79 9.21
C PRO A 473 -8.92 -16.26 9.63
N THR A 474 -10.02 -16.91 9.22
CA THR A 474 -10.22 -18.36 9.40
C THR A 474 -10.66 -19.00 8.10
N VAL A 475 -10.37 -20.27 7.93
CA VAL A 475 -10.77 -21.05 6.75
C VAL A 475 -12.30 -21.00 6.57
N GLU A 476 -13.05 -21.18 7.65
CA GLU A 476 -14.50 -21.13 7.62
C GLU A 476 -15.04 -19.74 7.26
N GLY A 477 -14.46 -18.66 7.83
CA GLY A 477 -14.83 -17.30 7.50
C GLY A 477 -14.60 -16.99 6.01
N VAL A 478 -13.48 -17.48 5.45
CA VAL A 478 -13.19 -17.32 4.01
C VAL A 478 -14.17 -18.14 3.17
N ARG A 479 -14.47 -19.40 3.55
CA ARG A 479 -15.44 -20.27 2.86
C ARG A 479 -16.83 -19.67 2.79
N LYS A 480 -17.29 -19.10 3.90
CA LYS A 480 -18.62 -18.49 4.02
C LYS A 480 -18.69 -17.02 3.58
N GLY A 481 -17.57 -16.40 3.23
CA GLY A 481 -17.50 -14.98 2.88
C GLY A 481 -17.86 -14.03 4.04
N ILE A 482 -17.60 -14.46 5.28
CA ILE A 482 -17.98 -13.74 6.51
C ILE A 482 -16.94 -12.68 6.84
N ASP A 483 -17.39 -11.46 7.12
CA ASP A 483 -16.56 -10.38 7.71
C ASP A 483 -16.48 -10.53 9.24
N ARG A 484 -15.65 -11.46 9.70
CA ARG A 484 -15.53 -11.79 11.12
C ARG A 484 -15.19 -10.59 12.01
N LYS A 485 -14.37 -9.67 11.52
CA LYS A 485 -13.99 -8.47 12.30
C LYS A 485 -15.20 -7.59 12.56
N MET A 486 -16.02 -7.37 11.53
CA MET A 486 -17.25 -6.60 11.66
C MET A 486 -18.29 -7.31 12.55
N GLU A 487 -18.46 -8.63 12.37
CA GLU A 487 -19.40 -9.43 13.19
C GLU A 487 -19.03 -9.40 14.67
N ILE A 488 -17.75 -9.61 15.01
CA ILE A 488 -17.29 -9.60 16.39
C ILE A 488 -17.48 -8.24 17.03
N VAL A 489 -17.15 -7.13 16.33
CA VAL A 489 -17.39 -5.79 16.86
C VAL A 489 -18.87 -5.51 17.09
N LYS A 490 -19.74 -5.86 16.15
CA LYS A 490 -21.20 -5.71 16.33
C LYS A 490 -21.74 -6.54 17.50
N ARG A 491 -21.19 -7.74 17.72
CA ARG A 491 -21.53 -8.57 18.89
C ARG A 491 -21.10 -7.90 20.19
N ILE A 492 -19.86 -7.40 20.28
CA ILE A 492 -19.34 -6.68 21.47
C ILE A 492 -20.21 -5.46 21.78
N ILE A 493 -20.60 -4.69 20.77
CA ILE A 493 -21.48 -3.52 20.95
C ILE A 493 -22.83 -3.95 21.49
N LYS A 494 -23.44 -5.00 20.94
CA LYS A 494 -24.72 -5.54 21.40
C LYS A 494 -24.66 -6.00 22.86
N GLU A 495 -23.63 -6.77 23.22
CA GLU A 495 -23.43 -7.27 24.59
C GLU A 495 -23.27 -6.11 25.60
N ASN A 496 -22.48 -5.10 25.25
CA ASN A 496 -22.28 -3.92 26.08
C ASN A 496 -23.56 -3.08 26.26
N ASN A 497 -24.43 -3.03 25.23
CA ASN A 497 -25.67 -2.24 25.28
C ASN A 497 -26.81 -3.00 25.98
N THR A 498 -26.70 -4.33 26.15
CA THR A 498 -27.64 -5.15 26.94
C THR A 498 -27.27 -5.24 28.42
N ALA A 499 -26.00 -4.96 28.75
CA ALA A 499 -25.49 -4.97 30.13
C ALA A 499 -25.65 -3.63 30.87
N ASN A 500 -26.02 -2.56 30.15
CA ASN A 500 -26.33 -1.23 30.66
C ASN A 500 -27.85 -0.94 30.58
#